data_dd618defc51afadc1c60746db31ebeca
#
_entry.id   dd618defc51afadc1c60746db31ebeca
#
_cell.length_a   1.000
_cell.length_b   1.000
_cell.length_c   1.000
_cell.angle_alpha   90.00
_cell.angle_beta   90.00
_cell.angle_gamma   90.00
#
_symmetry.space_group_name_H-M   'P 1'
#
loop_
_entity.id
_entity.type
_entity.pdbx_description
1 polymer ?
#
loop_
_entity_poly.entity_id
_entity_poly.type
_entity_poly.pdbx_seq_one_letter_code
_entity_poly.pdbx_strand_id
1 'polypeptide(L)'
;MITRRTIVKGAISAPVAGGMIAALQHGSIAAQDLTVKVGSKDFTEQFILGAMYIKVLEDMGIPIEDNTNLGGTQIAQEALVNGDIHLYPEYTGTALTEVLGLSVEDALSGGGATPVADAAATPVSDDPAQVVFDLVKSAYAEQFGLAWLERSPANNTQALAVKREFSDEQGITTISQLAEVVGELIISAPADFPEREDGLLGLQRVYGAGFADVEVLPVAPGLKYQALLDDQAQVVLAFGTDGQIAGYDLVVLEDDLGLWPPYNVAPVVRQEVLDTYPDVETRFNEVTLSLTGEVLSALNWRVDGDDKEEPSDVAESYLTENGFIGG
;
A
#
# COMPACT_ATOMS: atom_id res chain seq x y z
N MET A 1 -30.32 -53.50 55.54
CA MET A 1 -30.75 -54.82 54.99
C MET A 1 -30.02 -54.97 53.66
N ILE A 2 -28.82 -55.51 53.63
CA ILE A 2 -28.44 -56.91 53.43
C ILE A 2 -29.30 -57.62 52.40
N THR A 3 -28.77 -57.87 51.19
CA THR A 3 -28.58 -59.24 50.74
C THR A 3 -27.64 -59.33 49.53
N ARG A 4 -26.70 -60.23 49.73
CA ARG A 4 -25.64 -60.72 48.83
C ARG A 4 -26.17 -61.75 47.81
N ARG A 5 -25.27 -62.10 46.91
CA ARG A 5 -25.05 -63.33 46.12
C ARG A 5 -25.50 -63.26 44.67
N THR A 6 -24.75 -63.73 43.64
CA THR A 6 -23.81 -64.88 43.60
C THR A 6 -23.01 -64.80 42.29
N ILE A 7 -21.76 -65.22 42.36
CA ILE A 7 -20.77 -65.39 41.25
C ILE A 7 -21.21 -66.66 40.46
N VAL A 8 -21.08 -66.60 39.13
CA VAL A 8 -20.84 -67.78 38.31
C VAL A 8 -19.69 -67.52 37.35
N LYS A 9 -18.60 -68.29 37.52
CA LYS A 9 -17.45 -68.40 36.60
C LYS A 9 -17.88 -69.34 35.45
N GLY A 10 -17.57 -68.91 34.22
CA GLY A 10 -17.57 -69.78 33.05
C GLY A 10 -16.47 -69.35 32.11
N ALA A 11 -15.39 -70.14 32.13
CA ALA A 11 -14.36 -70.07 31.13
C ALA A 11 -14.78 -70.87 29.90
N ILE A 12 -14.36 -70.44 28.69
CA ILE A 12 -13.78 -71.32 27.64
C ILE A 12 -13.64 -70.55 26.30
N SER A 13 -12.36 -70.57 25.78
CA SER A 13 -11.95 -70.65 24.38
C SER A 13 -11.97 -69.39 23.51
N ALA A 14 -10.77 -68.95 23.19
CA ALA A 14 -10.42 -68.20 21.99
C ALA A 14 -10.60 -69.03 20.71
N PRO A 15 -10.84 -68.38 19.58
CA PRO A 15 -9.97 -68.63 18.44
C PRO A 15 -9.30 -67.35 17.91
N VAL A 16 -8.04 -67.53 17.57
CA VAL A 16 -7.19 -66.68 16.73
C VAL A 16 -7.80 -66.73 15.35
N ALA A 17 -7.98 -65.59 14.72
CA ALA A 17 -7.76 -65.39 13.26
C ALA A 17 -8.06 -63.96 12.81
N GLY A 18 -7.15 -63.41 12.06
CA GLY A 18 -7.44 -62.46 11.00
C GLY A 18 -7.23 -60.99 11.34
N GLY A 19 -5.98 -60.54 11.24
CA GLY A 19 -5.67 -59.16 11.15
C GLY A 19 -6.36 -58.50 9.94
N MET A 20 -7.29 -57.58 10.19
CA MET A 20 -7.66 -56.53 9.26
C MET A 20 -6.94 -55.27 9.72
N ILE A 21 -5.81 -54.99 9.06
CA ILE A 21 -5.21 -53.65 9.09
C ILE A 21 -6.21 -52.77 8.33
N ALA A 22 -7.06 -52.07 9.05
CA ALA A 22 -7.78 -50.94 8.50
C ALA A 22 -6.71 -49.88 8.17
N ALA A 23 -6.34 -49.83 6.91
CA ALA A 23 -5.61 -48.69 6.36
C ALA A 23 -6.52 -47.47 6.60
N LEU A 24 -6.17 -46.67 7.59
CA LEU A 24 -6.64 -45.29 7.71
C LEU A 24 -6.19 -44.59 6.43
N GLN A 25 -7.02 -44.58 5.42
CA GLN A 25 -6.91 -43.62 4.32
C GLN A 25 -7.05 -42.26 5.03
N HIS A 26 -5.92 -41.62 5.25
CA HIS A 26 -5.89 -40.17 5.45
C HIS A 26 -6.35 -39.62 4.09
N GLY A 27 -7.66 -39.42 3.94
CA GLY A 27 -8.20 -38.55 2.94
C GLY A 27 -7.56 -37.21 3.22
N SER A 28 -6.64 -36.80 2.37
CA SER A 28 -6.29 -35.39 2.26
C SER A 28 -7.62 -34.67 2.06
N ILE A 29 -8.10 -33.98 3.08
CA ILE A 29 -9.07 -32.91 2.89
C ILE A 29 -8.33 -31.99 1.96
N ALA A 30 -8.72 -31.96 0.67
CA ALA A 30 -8.26 -30.93 -0.23
C ALA A 30 -8.55 -29.61 0.52
N ALA A 31 -7.51 -28.91 0.90
CA ALA A 31 -7.68 -27.55 1.38
C ALA A 31 -8.49 -26.85 0.30
N GLN A 32 -9.61 -26.27 0.68
CA GLN A 32 -10.43 -25.53 -0.26
C GLN A 32 -9.55 -24.35 -0.66
N ASP A 33 -9.19 -24.25 -1.95
CA ASP A 33 -8.31 -23.21 -2.43
C ASP A 33 -8.90 -21.84 -2.01
N LEU A 34 -8.13 -21.06 -1.29
CA LEU A 34 -8.55 -19.72 -0.87
C LEU A 34 -8.70 -18.85 -2.13
N THR A 35 -9.89 -18.29 -2.37
CA THR A 35 -10.06 -17.26 -3.39
C THR A 35 -9.49 -15.95 -2.85
N VAL A 36 -8.42 -15.45 -3.47
CA VAL A 36 -7.74 -14.24 -3.02
C VAL A 36 -8.45 -13.01 -3.58
N LYS A 37 -8.92 -12.15 -2.68
CA LYS A 37 -9.59 -10.89 -3.01
C LYS A 37 -8.56 -9.77 -3.06
N VAL A 38 -8.37 -9.18 -4.23
CA VAL A 38 -7.40 -8.11 -4.45
C VAL A 38 -8.11 -6.76 -4.43
N GLY A 39 -7.67 -5.86 -3.56
CA GLY A 39 -8.17 -4.49 -3.48
C GLY A 39 -7.21 -3.46 -4.07
N SER A 40 -7.70 -2.23 -4.25
CA SER A 40 -6.89 -1.04 -4.52
C SER A 40 -7.61 0.23 -4.04
N LYS A 41 -6.86 1.33 -3.92
CA LYS A 41 -7.44 2.67 -3.80
C LYS A 41 -7.92 3.15 -5.19
N ASP A 42 -8.45 4.37 -5.27
CA ASP A 42 -9.21 4.93 -6.41
C ASP A 42 -8.38 5.89 -7.28
N PHE A 43 -7.12 5.56 -7.57
CA PHE A 43 -6.27 6.36 -8.46
C PHE A 43 -5.37 5.48 -9.34
N THR A 44 -4.84 6.05 -10.42
CA THR A 44 -4.19 5.36 -11.53
C THR A 44 -3.13 4.35 -11.11
N GLU A 45 -2.14 4.77 -10.30
CA GLU A 45 -1.07 3.86 -9.87
C GLU A 45 -1.59 2.67 -9.09
N GLN A 46 -2.62 2.87 -8.27
CA GLN A 46 -3.26 1.79 -7.52
C GLN A 46 -4.01 0.81 -8.42
N PHE A 47 -4.63 1.29 -9.51
CA PHE A 47 -5.25 0.41 -10.49
C PHE A 47 -4.21 -0.43 -11.23
N ILE A 48 -3.08 0.16 -11.62
CA ILE A 48 -1.97 -0.57 -12.27
C ILE A 48 -1.40 -1.62 -11.31
N LEU A 49 -1.09 -1.25 -10.07
CA LEU A 49 -0.53 -2.17 -9.08
C LEU A 49 -1.51 -3.27 -8.68
N GLY A 50 -2.78 -2.95 -8.49
CA GLY A 50 -3.84 -3.93 -8.23
C GLY A 50 -3.97 -4.94 -9.38
N ALA A 51 -3.94 -4.45 -10.63
CA ALA A 51 -3.94 -5.29 -11.81
C ALA A 51 -2.69 -6.18 -11.90
N MET A 52 -1.50 -5.65 -11.53
CA MET A 52 -0.28 -6.47 -11.46
C MET A 52 -0.42 -7.62 -10.48
N TYR A 53 -0.98 -7.37 -9.28
CA TYR A 53 -1.19 -8.43 -8.29
C TYR A 53 -2.17 -9.48 -8.78
N ILE A 54 -3.27 -9.07 -9.43
CA ILE A 54 -4.24 -9.97 -10.06
C ILE A 54 -3.55 -10.86 -11.09
N LYS A 55 -2.81 -10.27 -12.03
CA LYS A 55 -2.14 -11.00 -13.12
C LYS A 55 -1.09 -11.98 -12.60
N VAL A 56 -0.32 -11.63 -11.58
CA VAL A 56 0.65 -12.54 -10.95
C VAL A 56 -0.05 -13.71 -10.28
N LEU A 57 -1.16 -13.49 -9.56
CA LEU A 57 -1.93 -14.56 -8.95
C LEU A 57 -2.59 -15.47 -9.99
N GLU A 58 -3.11 -14.92 -11.09
CA GLU A 58 -3.64 -15.67 -12.22
C GLU A 58 -2.57 -16.56 -12.88
N ASP A 59 -1.35 -16.03 -13.11
CA ASP A 59 -0.22 -16.80 -13.65
C ASP A 59 0.20 -17.94 -12.72
N MET A 60 0.06 -17.75 -11.41
CA MET A 60 0.27 -18.81 -10.40
C MET A 60 -0.88 -19.82 -10.31
N GLY A 61 -1.99 -19.62 -11.04
CA GLY A 61 -3.18 -20.47 -10.99
C GLY A 61 -4.00 -20.34 -9.71
N ILE A 62 -3.84 -19.23 -8.99
CA ILE A 62 -4.57 -18.93 -7.74
C ILE A 62 -5.91 -18.30 -8.09
N PRO A 63 -7.05 -18.80 -7.56
CA PRO A 63 -8.35 -18.19 -7.81
C PRO A 63 -8.42 -16.79 -7.15
N ILE A 64 -8.86 -15.79 -7.93
CA ILE A 64 -8.94 -14.40 -7.51
C ILE A 64 -10.38 -13.85 -7.58
N GLU A 65 -10.60 -12.80 -6.81
CA GLU A 65 -11.76 -11.90 -6.93
C GLU A 65 -11.21 -10.46 -6.98
N ASP A 66 -11.57 -9.74 -8.03
CA ASP A 66 -11.20 -8.35 -8.22
C ASP A 66 -12.14 -7.44 -7.42
N ASN A 67 -11.59 -6.81 -6.39
CA ASN A 67 -12.24 -5.83 -5.53
C ASN A 67 -11.49 -4.48 -5.57
N THR A 68 -10.86 -4.15 -6.68
CA THR A 68 -10.15 -2.88 -6.87
C THR A 68 -11.10 -1.67 -6.86
N ASN A 69 -10.53 -0.45 -6.78
CA ASN A 69 -11.31 0.80 -6.77
C ASN A 69 -12.26 0.95 -5.58
N LEU A 70 -11.77 0.67 -4.37
CA LEU A 70 -12.57 0.76 -3.14
C LEU A 70 -12.82 2.21 -2.68
N GLY A 71 -11.92 3.12 -3.00
CA GLY A 71 -11.89 4.49 -2.49
C GLY A 71 -10.57 4.85 -1.83
N GLY A 72 -10.58 5.78 -0.88
CA GLY A 72 -9.37 6.25 -0.19
C GLY A 72 -8.81 5.28 0.85
N THR A 73 -7.72 5.71 1.50
CA THR A 73 -6.93 4.92 2.46
C THR A 73 -7.76 4.26 3.55
N GLN A 74 -8.66 5.00 4.20
CA GLN A 74 -9.44 4.47 5.32
C GLN A 74 -10.34 3.31 4.91
N ILE A 75 -10.97 3.42 3.72
CA ILE A 75 -11.87 2.38 3.20
C ILE A 75 -11.07 1.11 2.85
N ALA A 76 -9.93 1.26 2.16
CA ALA A 76 -9.10 0.12 1.78
C ALA A 76 -8.50 -0.58 3.02
N GLN A 77 -8.04 0.19 4.02
CA GLN A 77 -7.51 -0.33 5.27
C GLN A 77 -8.58 -1.10 6.08
N GLU A 78 -9.78 -0.53 6.21
CA GLU A 78 -10.89 -1.21 6.88
C GLU A 78 -11.29 -2.50 6.18
N ALA A 79 -11.37 -2.49 4.84
CA ALA A 79 -11.67 -3.68 4.04
C ALA A 79 -10.63 -4.80 4.25
N LEU A 80 -9.33 -4.45 4.32
CA LEU A 80 -8.28 -5.42 4.58
C LEU A 80 -8.36 -5.99 6.01
N VAL A 81 -8.53 -5.15 7.01
CA VAL A 81 -8.64 -5.58 8.43
C VAL A 81 -9.86 -6.49 8.62
N ASN A 82 -11.00 -6.14 8.02
CA ASN A 82 -12.25 -6.91 8.12
C ASN A 82 -12.24 -8.21 7.29
N GLY A 83 -11.30 -8.37 6.33
CA GLY A 83 -11.24 -9.54 5.43
C GLY A 83 -12.19 -9.44 4.24
N ASP A 84 -12.68 -8.23 3.93
CA ASP A 84 -13.42 -7.95 2.71
C ASP A 84 -12.51 -8.02 1.48
N ILE A 85 -11.23 -7.67 1.66
CA ILE A 85 -10.12 -7.94 0.74
C ILE A 85 -8.99 -8.70 1.47
N HIS A 86 -8.10 -9.34 0.72
CA HIS A 86 -6.98 -10.10 1.27
C HIS A 86 -5.63 -9.40 1.10
N LEU A 87 -5.53 -8.49 0.17
CA LEU A 87 -4.35 -7.68 -0.07
C LEU A 87 -4.69 -6.41 -0.87
N TYR A 88 -3.85 -5.40 -0.74
CA TYR A 88 -3.82 -4.22 -1.61
C TYR A 88 -2.44 -3.55 -1.57
N PRO A 89 -2.08 -2.69 -2.56
CA PRO A 89 -0.86 -1.89 -2.50
C PRO A 89 -1.03 -0.72 -1.53
N GLU A 90 -0.13 -0.61 -0.55
CA GLU A 90 -0.13 0.52 0.39
C GLU A 90 1.25 1.20 0.43
N TYR A 91 1.28 2.47 0.84
CA TYR A 91 2.50 3.27 0.92
C TYR A 91 2.94 3.44 2.36
N THR A 92 4.26 3.30 2.59
CA THR A 92 4.84 3.36 3.94
C THR A 92 4.52 4.66 4.67
N GLY A 93 4.62 5.81 3.98
CA GLY A 93 4.30 7.11 4.56
C GLY A 93 2.81 7.26 4.93
N THR A 94 1.89 6.82 4.05
CA THR A 94 0.45 6.83 4.32
C THR A 94 0.11 5.93 5.51
N ALA A 95 0.68 4.73 5.55
CA ALA A 95 0.46 3.83 6.67
C ALA A 95 0.97 4.43 7.99
N LEU A 96 2.12 5.11 7.96
CA LEU A 96 2.67 5.80 9.12
C LEU A 96 1.73 6.89 9.64
N THR A 97 1.33 7.82 8.76
CA THR A 97 0.63 9.04 9.17
C THR A 97 -0.87 8.85 9.30
N GLU A 98 -1.52 8.23 8.31
CA GLU A 98 -2.99 8.15 8.23
C GLU A 98 -3.59 6.93 8.95
N VAL A 99 -2.81 5.84 9.09
CA VAL A 99 -3.31 4.62 9.72
C VAL A 99 -2.79 4.50 11.15
N LEU A 100 -1.48 4.69 11.35
CA LEU A 100 -0.86 4.56 12.68
C LEU A 100 -0.90 5.88 13.48
N GLY A 101 -1.15 7.02 12.84
CA GLY A 101 -1.21 8.34 13.48
C GLY A 101 0.14 8.79 14.04
N LEU A 102 1.24 8.35 13.43
CA LEU A 102 2.61 8.67 13.85
C LEU A 102 3.20 9.76 12.95
N SER A 103 3.98 10.66 13.52
CA SER A 103 4.74 11.64 12.74
C SER A 103 6.07 11.05 12.24
N VAL A 104 6.66 11.71 11.23
CA VAL A 104 8.02 11.38 10.75
C VAL A 104 9.04 11.51 11.89
N GLU A 105 8.90 12.53 12.72
CA GLU A 105 9.78 12.78 13.86
C GLU A 105 9.71 11.64 14.87
N ASP A 106 8.50 11.14 15.18
CA ASP A 106 8.30 9.98 16.05
C ASP A 106 8.98 8.73 15.47
N ALA A 107 8.84 8.51 14.15
CA ALA A 107 9.45 7.37 13.48
C ALA A 107 10.98 7.42 13.52
N LEU A 108 11.58 8.56 13.22
CA LEU A 108 13.03 8.74 13.17
C LEU A 108 13.68 8.86 14.55
N SER A 109 12.94 9.35 15.57
CA SER A 109 13.44 9.45 16.93
C SER A 109 13.31 8.16 17.77
N GLY A 110 12.70 7.13 17.20
CA GLY A 110 12.43 5.88 17.94
C GLY A 110 11.30 6.02 18.96
N GLY A 111 10.51 7.10 18.91
CA GLY A 111 9.47 7.44 19.90
C GLY A 111 8.14 6.70 19.73
N GLY A 112 7.92 5.99 18.64
CA GLY A 112 6.62 5.39 18.31
C GLY A 112 6.39 3.94 18.72
N ALA A 113 7.41 3.24 19.19
CA ALA A 113 7.26 1.84 19.63
C ALA A 113 7.38 1.75 21.14
N THR A 114 6.39 1.19 21.84
CA THR A 114 6.63 0.58 23.16
C THR A 114 7.78 -0.43 22.97
N PRO A 115 8.86 -0.34 23.77
CA PRO A 115 9.99 -1.26 23.59
C PRO A 115 9.50 -2.69 23.81
N VAL A 116 9.47 -3.49 22.77
CA VAL A 116 9.35 -4.94 22.88
C VAL A 116 10.68 -5.40 23.50
N ALA A 117 10.63 -5.74 24.78
CA ALA A 117 11.77 -6.28 25.51
C ALA A 117 12.09 -7.66 24.94
N ASP A 118 12.88 -7.74 23.90
CA ASP A 118 13.67 -8.87 23.39
C ASP A 118 13.97 -8.80 21.87
N ALA A 119 13.79 -7.65 21.21
CA ALA A 119 14.35 -7.46 19.88
C ALA A 119 15.86 -7.23 20.05
N ALA A 120 16.66 -8.21 19.66
CA ALA A 120 18.10 -8.01 19.46
C ALA A 120 18.26 -6.77 18.59
N ALA A 121 18.97 -5.76 19.10
CA ALA A 121 19.12 -4.46 18.49
C ALA A 121 19.58 -4.63 17.03
N THR A 122 18.64 -4.55 16.12
CA THR A 122 18.94 -4.38 14.70
C THR A 122 19.61 -3.02 14.58
N PRO A 123 20.72 -2.87 13.86
CA PRO A 123 21.33 -1.56 13.65
C PRO A 123 20.25 -0.65 13.05
N VAL A 124 20.01 0.50 13.69
CA VAL A 124 19.12 1.53 13.14
C VAL A 124 19.71 1.92 11.78
N SER A 125 18.97 1.71 10.73
CA SER A 125 19.39 2.12 9.38
C SER A 125 19.51 3.64 9.32
N ASP A 126 20.54 4.14 8.64
CA ASP A 126 20.67 5.57 8.35
C ASP A 126 19.74 5.99 7.17
N ASP A 127 19.07 5.02 6.53
CA ASP A 127 18.10 5.26 5.46
C ASP A 127 16.70 5.51 6.07
N PRO A 128 16.16 6.73 5.98
CA PRO A 128 14.82 7.04 6.50
C PRO A 128 13.71 6.15 5.92
N ALA A 129 13.84 5.73 4.65
CA ALA A 129 12.86 4.86 4.02
C ALA A 129 12.85 3.46 4.65
N GLN A 130 14.02 2.95 5.04
CA GLN A 130 14.10 1.67 5.76
C GLN A 130 13.55 1.78 7.17
N VAL A 131 13.85 2.87 7.88
CA VAL A 131 13.34 3.10 9.24
C VAL A 131 11.82 3.13 9.25
N VAL A 132 11.21 3.91 8.33
CA VAL A 132 9.74 4.01 8.21
C VAL A 132 9.14 2.64 7.84
N PHE A 133 9.73 1.93 6.88
CA PHE A 133 9.26 0.61 6.46
C PHE A 133 9.28 -0.40 7.61
N ASP A 134 10.38 -0.51 8.34
CA ASP A 134 10.52 -1.46 9.45
C ASP A 134 9.53 -1.18 10.57
N LEU A 135 9.30 0.10 10.89
CA LEU A 135 8.34 0.53 11.90
C LEU A 135 6.90 0.18 11.47
N VAL A 136 6.51 0.52 10.25
CA VAL A 136 5.18 0.23 9.72
C VAL A 136 4.95 -1.29 9.64
N LYS A 137 5.90 -2.04 9.11
CA LYS A 137 5.84 -3.52 9.02
C LYS A 137 5.62 -4.15 10.39
N SER A 138 6.38 -3.71 11.40
CA SER A 138 6.24 -4.22 12.77
C SER A 138 4.89 -3.85 13.39
N ALA A 139 4.48 -2.58 13.27
CA ALA A 139 3.23 -2.09 13.84
C ALA A 139 2.00 -2.76 13.21
N TYR A 140 1.99 -2.98 11.90
CA TYR A 140 0.90 -3.68 11.22
C TYR A 140 0.79 -5.14 11.62
N ALA A 141 1.92 -5.83 11.77
CA ALA A 141 1.93 -7.21 12.25
C ALA A 141 1.39 -7.30 13.68
N GLU A 142 1.77 -6.37 14.57
CA GLU A 142 1.35 -6.37 15.97
C GLU A 142 -0.11 -5.94 16.15
N GLN A 143 -0.54 -4.85 15.47
CA GLN A 143 -1.86 -4.26 15.70
C GLN A 143 -2.96 -4.94 14.88
N PHE A 144 -2.65 -5.37 13.65
CA PHE A 144 -3.66 -5.86 12.71
C PHE A 144 -3.45 -7.31 12.27
N GLY A 145 -2.28 -7.93 12.58
CA GLY A 145 -1.93 -9.26 12.07
C GLY A 145 -1.73 -9.30 10.56
N LEU A 146 -1.31 -8.18 9.96
CA LEU A 146 -1.09 -8.02 8.53
C LEU A 146 0.40 -8.04 8.19
N ALA A 147 0.75 -8.67 7.08
CA ALA A 147 2.12 -8.75 6.59
C ALA A 147 2.39 -7.68 5.53
N TRP A 148 3.46 -6.91 5.71
CA TRP A 148 4.06 -6.08 4.66
C TRP A 148 5.15 -6.88 3.96
N LEU A 149 5.03 -7.02 2.64
CA LEU A 149 6.08 -7.62 1.83
C LEU A 149 7.18 -6.58 1.51
N GLU A 150 8.12 -6.90 0.63
CA GLU A 150 9.20 -5.96 0.30
C GLU A 150 8.66 -4.66 -0.31
N ARG A 151 9.27 -3.53 0.08
CA ARG A 151 8.94 -2.23 -0.47
C ARG A 151 9.60 -1.98 -1.82
N SER A 152 8.94 -1.25 -2.70
CA SER A 152 9.55 -0.79 -3.95
C SER A 152 10.66 0.23 -3.69
N PRO A 153 11.63 0.38 -4.59
CA PRO A 153 12.59 1.48 -4.55
C PRO A 153 11.96 2.85 -4.92
N ALA A 154 10.76 2.87 -5.51
CA ALA A 154 10.05 4.10 -5.82
C ALA A 154 9.62 4.83 -4.55
N ASN A 155 9.75 6.15 -4.57
CA ASN A 155 9.21 7.04 -3.54
C ASN A 155 8.09 7.89 -4.17
N ASN A 156 6.85 7.50 -3.94
CA ASN A 156 5.66 8.24 -4.37
C ASN A 156 5.26 9.27 -3.32
N THR A 157 6.22 10.09 -2.89
CA THR A 157 5.98 11.12 -1.88
C THR A 157 4.96 12.14 -2.39
N GLN A 158 4.18 12.71 -1.48
CA GLN A 158 3.39 13.89 -1.80
C GLN A 158 4.32 15.05 -2.14
N ALA A 159 3.84 15.94 -3.00
CA ALA A 159 4.55 17.14 -3.41
C ALA A 159 3.53 18.21 -3.83
N LEU A 160 3.97 19.46 -3.87
CA LEU A 160 3.24 20.52 -4.56
C LEU A 160 3.97 20.83 -5.87
N ALA A 161 3.21 20.93 -6.96
CA ALA A 161 3.76 21.31 -8.25
C ALA A 161 3.03 22.51 -8.84
N VAL A 162 3.75 23.25 -9.66
CA VAL A 162 3.27 24.46 -10.36
C VAL A 162 3.70 24.41 -11.82
N LYS A 163 3.06 25.20 -12.68
CA LYS A 163 3.53 25.40 -14.04
C LYS A 163 4.94 26.01 -14.02
N ARG A 164 5.80 25.61 -14.94
CA ARG A 164 7.16 26.16 -15.07
C ARG A 164 7.16 27.68 -15.22
N GLU A 165 6.26 28.21 -16.06
CA GLU A 165 6.10 29.66 -16.26
C GLU A 165 5.84 30.37 -14.91
N PHE A 166 4.95 29.85 -14.08
CA PHE A 166 4.66 30.41 -12.76
C PHE A 166 5.90 30.36 -11.85
N SER A 167 6.61 29.23 -11.80
CA SER A 167 7.84 29.06 -11.02
C SER A 167 8.92 30.08 -11.45
N ASP A 168 9.15 30.23 -12.76
CA ASP A 168 10.15 31.11 -13.29
C ASP A 168 9.81 32.59 -13.06
N GLU A 169 8.56 33.00 -13.22
CA GLU A 169 8.10 34.38 -13.01
C GLU A 169 8.13 34.80 -11.54
N GLN A 170 7.74 33.90 -10.63
CA GLN A 170 7.66 34.19 -9.20
C GLN A 170 8.96 33.84 -8.45
N GLY A 171 9.86 33.08 -9.07
CA GLY A 171 11.09 32.60 -8.44
C GLY A 171 10.82 31.55 -7.35
N ILE A 172 9.73 30.77 -7.47
CA ILE A 172 9.29 29.80 -6.47
C ILE A 172 9.76 28.40 -6.86
N THR A 173 10.62 27.79 -6.04
CA THR A 173 11.15 26.43 -6.21
C THR A 173 11.05 25.58 -4.95
N THR A 174 10.66 26.17 -3.80
CA THR A 174 10.48 25.47 -2.52
C THR A 174 9.10 25.75 -1.94
N ILE A 175 8.64 24.88 -1.04
CA ILE A 175 7.36 25.06 -0.35
C ILE A 175 7.41 26.24 0.62
N SER A 176 8.57 26.52 1.26
CA SER A 176 8.74 27.72 2.07
C SER A 176 8.52 29.02 1.27
N GLN A 177 9.03 29.08 0.04
CA GLN A 177 8.79 30.23 -0.86
C GLN A 177 7.32 30.33 -1.27
N LEU A 178 6.68 29.20 -1.57
CA LEU A 178 5.25 29.15 -1.87
C LEU A 178 4.42 29.67 -0.70
N ALA A 179 4.76 29.32 0.53
CA ALA A 179 4.04 29.72 1.75
C ALA A 179 3.90 31.25 1.92
N GLU A 180 4.82 32.04 1.31
CA GLU A 180 4.76 33.50 1.38
C GLU A 180 3.62 34.10 0.53
N VAL A 181 3.15 33.36 -0.51
CA VAL A 181 2.15 33.85 -1.47
C VAL A 181 0.92 32.96 -1.59
N VAL A 182 0.94 31.75 -1.02
CA VAL A 182 -0.09 30.71 -1.27
C VAL A 182 -1.50 31.11 -0.82
N GLY A 183 -1.65 32.02 0.13
CA GLY A 183 -2.95 32.52 0.56
C GLY A 183 -3.76 33.27 -0.51
N GLU A 184 -3.12 33.66 -1.62
CA GLU A 184 -3.79 34.26 -2.79
C GLU A 184 -3.97 33.26 -3.94
N LEU A 185 -3.61 31.99 -3.76
CA LEU A 185 -3.59 30.94 -4.78
C LEU A 185 -4.63 29.86 -4.44
N ILE A 186 -4.92 29.04 -5.44
CA ILE A 186 -5.80 27.88 -5.31
C ILE A 186 -4.96 26.62 -5.51
N ILE A 187 -5.13 25.65 -4.59
CA ILE A 187 -4.52 24.32 -4.70
C ILE A 187 -5.56 23.34 -5.24
N SER A 188 -5.27 22.68 -6.35
CA SER A 188 -6.05 21.57 -6.86
C SER A 188 -5.63 20.27 -6.16
N ALA A 189 -6.55 19.63 -5.44
CA ALA A 189 -6.28 18.41 -4.67
C ALA A 189 -7.55 17.55 -4.48
N PRO A 190 -7.44 16.28 -4.05
CA PRO A 190 -8.57 15.48 -3.62
C PRO A 190 -9.33 16.11 -2.46
N ALA A 191 -10.61 15.75 -2.31
CA ALA A 191 -11.51 16.37 -1.35
C ALA A 191 -11.12 16.16 0.13
N ASP A 192 -10.37 15.10 0.43
CA ASP A 192 -9.87 14.78 1.77
C ASP A 192 -8.57 15.52 2.14
N PHE A 193 -7.88 16.12 1.16
CA PHE A 193 -6.61 16.83 1.38
C PHE A 193 -6.64 17.86 2.51
N PRO A 194 -7.71 18.68 2.68
CA PRO A 194 -7.76 19.67 3.76
C PRO A 194 -7.78 19.07 5.17
N GLU A 195 -8.22 17.82 5.32
CA GLU A 195 -8.41 17.15 6.62
C GLU A 195 -7.25 16.21 6.99
N ARG A 196 -6.28 16.03 6.10
CA ARG A 196 -5.18 15.09 6.27
C ARG A 196 -3.99 15.70 6.98
N GLU A 197 -3.35 14.93 7.87
CA GLU A 197 -2.09 15.30 8.54
C GLU A 197 -0.89 15.34 7.59
N ASP A 198 -0.91 14.53 6.54
CA ASP A 198 0.05 14.58 5.44
C ASP A 198 -0.39 15.52 4.29
N GLY A 199 -1.50 16.22 4.46
CA GLY A 199 -2.07 17.19 3.54
C GLY A 199 -1.98 18.63 4.08
N LEU A 200 -3.11 19.36 3.98
CA LEU A 200 -3.14 20.78 4.35
C LEU A 200 -2.85 21.02 5.83
N LEU A 201 -3.30 20.14 6.74
CA LEU A 201 -3.00 20.28 8.18
C LEU A 201 -1.49 20.22 8.44
N GLY A 202 -0.78 19.31 7.78
CA GLY A 202 0.67 19.22 7.87
C GLY A 202 1.39 20.44 7.29
N LEU A 203 0.94 20.93 6.12
CA LEU A 203 1.47 22.15 5.52
C LEU A 203 1.30 23.36 6.47
N GLN A 204 0.14 23.52 7.09
CA GLN A 204 -0.10 24.58 8.09
C GLN A 204 0.83 24.45 9.30
N ARG A 205 1.04 23.24 9.79
CA ARG A 205 1.88 22.96 10.97
C ARG A 205 3.36 23.21 10.68
N VAL A 206 3.87 22.79 9.51
CA VAL A 206 5.29 22.84 9.19
C VAL A 206 5.69 24.16 8.51
N TYR A 207 4.89 24.60 7.54
CA TYR A 207 5.17 25.81 6.73
C TYR A 207 4.40 27.06 7.21
N GLY A 208 3.51 26.90 8.20
CA GLY A 208 2.94 28.03 8.92
C GLY A 208 1.71 28.66 8.29
N ALA A 209 1.47 29.91 8.70
CA ALA A 209 0.21 30.63 8.51
C ALA A 209 -0.14 30.91 7.03
N GLY A 210 0.82 30.87 6.10
CA GLY A 210 0.55 31.04 4.67
C GLY A 210 -0.49 30.06 4.13
N PHE A 211 -0.48 28.83 4.64
CA PHE A 211 -1.43 27.79 4.27
C PHE A 211 -2.76 27.81 5.05
N ALA A 212 -2.92 28.71 6.04
CA ALA A 212 -4.13 28.71 6.89
C ALA A 212 -5.41 29.10 6.15
N ASP A 213 -5.28 30.05 5.21
CA ASP A 213 -6.41 30.60 4.46
C ASP A 213 -6.38 30.20 2.96
N VAL A 214 -5.53 29.25 2.56
CA VAL A 214 -5.42 28.82 1.16
C VAL A 214 -6.73 28.18 0.70
N GLU A 215 -7.17 28.53 -0.50
CA GLU A 215 -8.32 27.88 -1.15
C GLU A 215 -7.90 26.54 -1.75
N VAL A 216 -8.65 25.49 -1.46
CA VAL A 216 -8.47 24.17 -2.06
C VAL A 216 -9.65 23.91 -3.01
N LEU A 217 -9.36 23.69 -4.29
CA LEU A 217 -10.30 23.23 -5.29
C LEU A 217 -10.40 21.69 -5.21
N PRO A 218 -11.49 21.14 -4.66
CA PRO A 218 -11.64 19.70 -4.54
C PRO A 218 -11.95 19.08 -5.90
N VAL A 219 -11.11 18.17 -6.35
CA VAL A 219 -11.27 17.46 -7.63
C VAL A 219 -11.00 15.97 -7.44
N ALA A 220 -11.55 15.15 -8.34
CA ALA A 220 -11.16 13.73 -8.38
C ALA A 220 -9.65 13.61 -8.69
N PRO A 221 -8.96 12.59 -8.15
CA PRO A 221 -7.51 12.44 -8.30
C PRO A 221 -7.01 12.56 -9.75
N GLY A 222 -7.71 11.98 -10.72
CA GLY A 222 -7.38 12.05 -12.15
C GLY A 222 -7.61 13.40 -12.82
N LEU A 223 -8.30 14.36 -12.16
CA LEU A 223 -8.60 15.68 -12.72
C LEU A 223 -7.76 16.82 -12.13
N LYS A 224 -6.93 16.54 -11.13
CA LYS A 224 -6.15 17.59 -10.43
C LYS A 224 -5.22 18.38 -11.36
N TYR A 225 -4.58 17.71 -12.29
CA TYR A 225 -3.69 18.34 -13.27
C TYR A 225 -4.45 19.13 -14.32
N GLN A 226 -5.64 18.65 -14.73
CA GLN A 226 -6.47 19.41 -15.68
C GLN A 226 -6.88 20.77 -15.10
N ALA A 227 -7.23 20.81 -13.80
CA ALA A 227 -7.55 22.07 -13.14
C ALA A 227 -6.37 23.06 -13.14
N LEU A 228 -5.13 22.57 -12.98
CA LEU A 228 -3.92 23.38 -13.12
C LEU A 228 -3.71 23.88 -14.56
N LEU A 229 -3.89 23.00 -15.56
CA LEU A 229 -3.69 23.32 -16.97
C LEU A 229 -4.72 24.34 -17.47
N ASP A 230 -5.96 24.28 -16.98
CA ASP A 230 -7.06 25.18 -17.31
C ASP A 230 -7.03 26.48 -16.47
N ASP A 231 -5.97 26.76 -15.72
CA ASP A 231 -5.80 27.94 -14.86
C ASP A 231 -6.88 28.09 -13.77
N GLN A 232 -7.57 26.99 -13.41
CA GLN A 232 -8.52 26.96 -12.29
C GLN A 232 -7.81 26.88 -10.94
N ALA A 233 -6.56 26.44 -10.93
CA ALA A 233 -5.65 26.42 -9.79
C ALA A 233 -4.24 26.81 -10.24
N GLN A 234 -3.41 27.34 -9.35
CA GLN A 234 -2.03 27.68 -9.62
C GLN A 234 -1.07 26.63 -9.07
N VAL A 235 -1.55 25.83 -8.12
CA VAL A 235 -0.79 24.78 -7.46
C VAL A 235 -1.58 23.47 -7.57
N VAL A 236 -0.89 22.37 -7.77
CA VAL A 236 -1.48 21.04 -7.74
C VAL A 236 -0.81 20.17 -6.69
N LEU A 237 -1.60 19.39 -5.96
CA LEU A 237 -1.06 18.26 -5.19
C LEU A 237 -0.57 17.21 -6.18
N ALA A 238 0.74 17.01 -6.23
CA ALA A 238 1.42 16.03 -7.05
C ALA A 238 1.93 14.86 -6.21
N PHE A 239 2.31 13.79 -6.88
CA PHE A 239 2.98 12.65 -6.28
C PHE A 239 4.26 12.33 -7.06
N GLY A 240 5.28 11.81 -6.36
CA GLY A 240 6.61 11.62 -6.91
C GLY A 240 6.69 10.71 -8.15
N THR A 241 5.68 9.89 -8.39
CA THR A 241 5.57 8.99 -9.54
C THR A 241 4.52 9.44 -10.58
N ASP A 242 3.93 10.64 -10.42
CA ASP A 242 2.97 11.15 -11.39
C ASP A 242 3.67 11.48 -12.73
N GLY A 243 3.28 10.77 -13.80
CA GLY A 243 3.85 10.99 -15.15
C GLY A 243 3.56 12.37 -15.71
N GLN A 244 2.50 13.03 -15.26
CA GLN A 244 2.09 14.37 -15.64
C GLN A 244 3.14 15.45 -15.32
N ILE A 245 4.00 15.21 -14.32
CA ILE A 245 5.06 16.14 -13.97
C ILE A 245 5.98 16.37 -15.17
N ALA A 246 6.49 15.29 -15.76
CA ALA A 246 7.32 15.38 -16.96
C ALA A 246 6.50 15.70 -18.21
N GLY A 247 5.30 15.10 -18.34
CA GLY A 247 4.44 15.26 -19.50
C GLY A 247 3.97 16.70 -19.73
N TYR A 248 3.74 17.46 -18.64
CA TYR A 248 3.29 18.86 -18.71
C TYR A 248 4.38 19.88 -18.33
N ASP A 249 5.65 19.45 -18.24
CA ASP A 249 6.79 20.31 -17.86
C ASP A 249 6.54 21.11 -16.57
N LEU A 250 6.06 20.43 -15.53
CA LEU A 250 5.78 21.04 -14.25
C LEU A 250 7.05 21.13 -13.38
N VAL A 251 7.06 22.09 -12.46
CA VAL A 251 8.08 22.21 -11.42
C VAL A 251 7.53 21.67 -10.12
N VAL A 252 8.14 20.61 -9.63
CA VAL A 252 7.89 20.08 -8.28
C VAL A 252 8.66 20.96 -7.29
N LEU A 253 7.95 21.49 -6.29
CA LEU A 253 8.56 22.32 -5.24
C LEU A 253 9.26 21.42 -4.22
N GLU A 254 10.46 21.81 -3.81
CA GLU A 254 11.24 21.13 -2.79
C GLU A 254 10.54 21.24 -1.42
N ASP A 255 10.36 20.10 -0.75
CA ASP A 255 9.93 20.01 0.65
C ASP A 255 11.12 20.33 1.57
N ASP A 256 11.51 21.61 1.63
CA ASP A 256 12.71 22.11 2.28
C ASP A 256 12.69 22.06 3.82
N LEU A 257 11.51 21.79 4.42
CA LEU A 257 11.36 21.57 5.87
C LEU A 257 11.03 20.11 6.24
N GLY A 258 10.91 19.20 5.24
CA GLY A 258 10.77 17.76 5.45
C GLY A 258 9.43 17.35 6.08
N LEU A 259 8.33 17.86 5.55
CA LEU A 259 6.98 17.49 6.00
C LEU A 259 6.71 16.01 5.72
N TRP A 260 7.05 15.53 4.52
CA TRP A 260 6.65 14.22 4.07
C TRP A 260 7.70 13.13 4.31
N PRO A 261 7.28 11.99 4.90
CA PRO A 261 8.13 10.81 4.98
C PRO A 261 8.36 10.19 3.60
N PRO A 262 9.21 9.19 3.48
CA PRO A 262 9.25 8.33 2.30
C PRO A 262 7.96 7.53 2.12
N TYR A 263 7.43 7.50 0.89
CA TYR A 263 6.22 6.77 0.49
C TYR A 263 6.58 5.65 -0.49
N ASN A 264 7.20 4.58 0.02
CA ASN A 264 7.49 3.41 -0.81
C ASN A 264 6.28 2.48 -0.82
N VAL A 265 5.83 2.07 -2.00
CA VAL A 265 4.71 1.14 -2.12
C VAL A 265 5.16 -0.30 -1.83
N ALA A 266 4.31 -1.05 -1.13
CA ALA A 266 4.48 -2.47 -0.88
C ALA A 266 3.13 -3.20 -0.87
N PRO A 267 3.10 -4.50 -1.18
CA PRO A 267 1.91 -5.32 -0.95
C PRO A 267 1.67 -5.49 0.55
N VAL A 268 0.47 -5.16 1.01
CA VAL A 268 0.02 -5.49 2.38
C VAL A 268 -0.97 -6.64 2.29
N VAL A 269 -0.66 -7.74 2.97
CA VAL A 269 -1.29 -9.04 2.76
C VAL A 269 -1.77 -9.64 4.07
N ARG A 270 -2.94 -10.26 4.08
CA ARG A 270 -3.41 -11.07 5.20
C ARG A 270 -2.60 -12.35 5.31
N GLN A 271 -2.25 -12.72 6.52
CA GLN A 271 -1.40 -13.89 6.80
C GLN A 271 -1.95 -15.19 6.19
N GLU A 272 -3.27 -15.36 6.14
CA GLU A 272 -3.92 -16.55 5.56
C GLU A 272 -3.59 -16.79 4.07
N VAL A 273 -3.29 -15.73 3.31
CA VAL A 273 -2.85 -15.86 1.91
C VAL A 273 -1.46 -16.47 1.85
N LEU A 274 -0.54 -15.97 2.66
CA LEU A 274 0.85 -16.46 2.72
C LEU A 274 0.94 -17.87 3.30
N ASP A 275 0.08 -18.20 4.24
CA ASP A 275 -0.01 -19.56 4.81
C ASP A 275 -0.55 -20.57 3.79
N THR A 276 -1.49 -20.14 2.91
CA THR A 276 -2.09 -20.97 1.88
C THR A 276 -1.21 -21.06 0.64
N TYR A 277 -0.60 -19.95 0.24
CA TYR A 277 0.20 -19.81 -0.97
C TYR A 277 1.58 -19.19 -0.66
N PRO A 278 2.54 -19.93 -0.09
CA PRO A 278 3.82 -19.38 0.36
C PRO A 278 4.65 -18.71 -0.76
N ASP A 279 4.50 -19.16 -2.01
CA ASP A 279 5.24 -18.63 -3.15
C ASP A 279 4.78 -17.21 -3.56
N VAL A 280 3.62 -16.74 -3.08
CA VAL A 280 3.10 -15.39 -3.35
C VAL A 280 4.07 -14.33 -2.87
N GLU A 281 4.65 -14.50 -1.68
CA GLU A 281 5.64 -13.55 -1.15
C GLU A 281 6.82 -13.35 -2.12
N THR A 282 7.42 -14.44 -2.59
CA THR A 282 8.56 -14.37 -3.52
C THR A 282 8.19 -13.71 -4.83
N ARG A 283 7.06 -14.10 -5.43
CA ARG A 283 6.59 -13.57 -6.71
C ARG A 283 6.26 -12.07 -6.62
N PHE A 284 5.59 -11.65 -5.56
CA PHE A 284 5.27 -10.23 -5.37
C PHE A 284 6.52 -9.40 -5.10
N ASN A 285 7.48 -9.91 -4.31
CA ASN A 285 8.73 -9.23 -4.04
C ASN A 285 9.56 -9.03 -5.32
N GLU A 286 9.63 -10.02 -6.22
CA GLU A 286 10.30 -9.88 -7.51
C GLU A 286 9.74 -8.72 -8.34
N VAL A 287 8.41 -8.62 -8.44
CA VAL A 287 7.75 -7.51 -9.14
C VAL A 287 7.98 -6.19 -8.42
N THR A 288 7.72 -6.13 -7.11
CA THR A 288 7.80 -4.90 -6.32
C THR A 288 9.19 -4.27 -6.37
N LEU A 289 10.26 -5.08 -6.27
CA LEU A 289 11.64 -4.60 -6.31
C LEU A 289 12.04 -4.03 -7.69
N SER A 290 11.33 -4.36 -8.77
CA SER A 290 11.55 -3.79 -10.11
C SER A 290 10.90 -2.42 -10.32
N LEU A 291 9.96 -2.04 -9.46
CA LEU A 291 9.16 -0.82 -9.57
C LEU A 291 9.94 0.40 -9.05
N THR A 292 10.81 0.97 -9.88
CA THR A 292 11.50 2.24 -9.59
C THR A 292 10.56 3.42 -9.81
N GLY A 293 10.91 4.60 -9.31
CA GLY A 293 10.14 5.84 -9.55
C GLY A 293 9.99 6.14 -11.04
N GLU A 294 11.03 5.92 -11.84
CA GLU A 294 11.01 6.09 -13.29
C GLU A 294 10.04 5.10 -13.95
N VAL A 295 10.07 3.83 -13.53
CA VAL A 295 9.15 2.80 -14.03
C VAL A 295 7.70 3.18 -13.72
N LEU A 296 7.37 3.48 -12.45
CA LEU A 296 6.00 3.83 -12.08
C LEU A 296 5.51 5.10 -12.78
N SER A 297 6.35 6.12 -12.89
CA SER A 297 6.02 7.35 -13.64
C SER A 297 5.71 7.06 -15.11
N ALA A 298 6.50 6.20 -15.76
CA ALA A 298 6.25 5.81 -17.15
C ALA A 298 4.95 5.02 -17.31
N LEU A 299 4.64 4.09 -16.39
CA LEU A 299 3.40 3.32 -16.41
C LEU A 299 2.18 4.21 -16.16
N ASN A 300 2.26 5.11 -15.19
CA ASN A 300 1.20 6.08 -14.90
C ASN A 300 0.93 6.98 -16.12
N TRP A 301 1.99 7.40 -16.83
CA TRP A 301 1.84 8.24 -18.03
C TRP A 301 1.12 7.52 -19.18
N ARG A 302 1.31 6.21 -19.35
CA ARG A 302 0.57 5.43 -20.35
C ARG A 302 -0.94 5.49 -20.13
N VAL A 303 -1.38 5.52 -18.87
CA VAL A 303 -2.80 5.61 -18.51
C VAL A 303 -3.29 7.06 -18.53
N ASP A 304 -2.55 7.98 -17.90
CA ASP A 304 -3.01 9.35 -17.68
C ASP A 304 -2.64 10.32 -18.79
N GLY A 305 -1.64 9.96 -19.62
CA GLY A 305 -1.16 10.75 -20.74
C GLY A 305 -2.09 10.71 -21.97
N ASP A 306 -1.53 10.90 -23.15
CA ASP A 306 -2.27 10.98 -24.39
C ASP A 306 -2.83 9.63 -24.86
N ASP A 307 -2.13 8.53 -24.54
CA ASP A 307 -2.45 7.19 -25.02
C ASP A 307 -3.72 6.62 -24.36
N LYS A 308 -3.99 6.99 -23.10
CA LYS A 308 -5.19 6.57 -22.35
C LYS A 308 -5.37 5.06 -22.33
N GLU A 309 -4.26 4.33 -22.14
CA GLU A 309 -4.30 2.87 -22.04
C GLU A 309 -5.08 2.42 -20.79
N GLU A 310 -5.67 1.22 -20.84
CA GLU A 310 -6.31 0.64 -19.65
C GLU A 310 -5.25 0.18 -18.63
N PRO A 311 -5.42 0.44 -17.33
CA PRO A 311 -4.46 0.03 -16.30
C PRO A 311 -4.10 -1.45 -16.32
N SER A 312 -5.07 -2.33 -16.64
CA SER A 312 -4.85 -3.77 -16.74
C SER A 312 -3.94 -4.15 -17.90
N ASP A 313 -4.04 -3.45 -19.04
CA ASP A 313 -3.22 -3.70 -20.22
C ASP A 313 -1.78 -3.21 -19.99
N VAL A 314 -1.64 -2.06 -19.32
CA VAL A 314 -0.35 -1.52 -18.88
C VAL A 314 0.36 -2.49 -17.94
N ALA A 315 -0.37 -3.04 -16.95
CA ALA A 315 0.14 -4.01 -15.99
C ALA A 315 0.60 -5.30 -16.69
N GLU A 316 -0.24 -5.86 -17.57
CA GLU A 316 0.06 -7.11 -18.30
C GLU A 316 1.26 -6.96 -19.22
N SER A 317 1.33 -5.85 -19.97
CA SER A 317 2.45 -5.53 -20.85
C SER A 317 3.76 -5.48 -20.05
N TYR A 318 3.79 -4.70 -18.95
CA TYR A 318 4.97 -4.60 -18.11
C TYR A 318 5.43 -5.93 -17.53
N LEU A 319 4.51 -6.72 -16.99
CA LEU A 319 4.82 -8.00 -16.38
C LEU A 319 5.34 -9.01 -17.42
N THR A 320 4.75 -9.02 -18.62
CA THR A 320 5.16 -9.92 -19.73
C THR A 320 6.53 -9.52 -20.30
N GLU A 321 6.75 -8.23 -20.56
CA GLU A 321 8.00 -7.72 -21.12
C GLU A 321 9.20 -7.95 -20.18
N ASN A 322 8.96 -7.96 -18.86
CA ASN A 322 10.00 -8.21 -17.85
C ASN A 322 10.07 -9.67 -17.39
N GLY A 323 9.24 -10.57 -17.98
CA GLY A 323 9.28 -12.01 -17.71
C GLY A 323 8.72 -12.41 -16.33
N PHE A 324 7.89 -11.58 -15.71
CA PHE A 324 7.23 -11.89 -14.45
C PHE A 324 6.02 -12.82 -14.62
N ILE A 325 5.40 -12.83 -15.81
CA ILE A 325 4.28 -13.73 -16.17
C ILE A 325 4.48 -14.28 -17.58
N GLY A 326 3.74 -15.35 -17.94
CA GLY A 326 3.74 -15.92 -19.29
C GLY A 326 4.92 -16.85 -19.58
N GLY A 327 5.57 -17.43 -18.53
CA GLY A 327 6.67 -18.40 -18.64
C GLY A 327 6.20 -19.85 -18.81
#